data_d119e9341258ebcc0e6cb7dc018f1872
#
_entry.id   d119e9341258ebcc0e6cb7dc018f1872
#
_cell.length_a   1.000
_cell.length_b   1.000
_cell.length_c   1.000
_cell.angle_alpha   90.00
_cell.angle_beta   90.00
_cell.angle_gamma   90.00
#
_symmetry.space_group_name_H-M   'P 1'
#
loop_
_entity.id
_entity.type
_entity.pdbx_description
1 polymer ?
#
loop_
_entity_poly.entity_id
_entity_poly.type
_entity_poly.pdbx_seq_one_letter_code
_entity_poly.pdbx_strand_id
1 'polypeptide(L)'
;YEIPLRLVGSEMCIRDSQLEKGFSFEQRYTSLTYKPVDKGSDYLNEMKDAKEEVTDRLDWIAFKNQFFSSVLIADQDFDKASLVSTPLKEGSGYMKNYTADMTTFFDPTGKQATNMQFYFGPNHFKTLLASNDLSLSQKDLELEDLVYLGWPIIRWINRWFTIPLFDWLSGWGLSMGIVLLLMTIIVKALVYPATHKSYMSSAKMRVLKPYINEINAKYPKKEDALKKQQETMALYSKYGVSPMGGCLPMLIQMPVFMALFFFVPNAIELRQQSFLWAPDMSTYDDIIHWSTTIPLLGNHLSLFCLLFSITNILNTMYTMKQQDTGQQQMPGMKLMMYIMPVMFIFIFNGYSSGLNYYYFISGLIGILTMVFLRKTTDEKKLLAQLEANKEKKKQKNGGKAGGGLMAKL
;
A
#
# COMPACT_ATOMS: atom_id res chain seq x y z
N TYR A 1 -22.03 48.32 23.99
CA TYR A 1 -21.74 47.96 22.58
C TYR A 1 -20.68 46.88 22.62
N GLU A 2 -21.07 45.60 22.57
CA GLU A 2 -20.20 44.51 22.24
C GLU A 2 -19.89 44.69 20.73
N ILE A 3 -18.76 45.25 20.40
CA ILE A 3 -18.19 45.17 19.07
C ILE A 3 -17.73 43.72 18.95
N PRO A 4 -18.33 42.90 18.06
CA PRO A 4 -17.80 41.59 17.82
C PRO A 4 -16.41 41.77 17.20
N LEU A 5 -15.40 41.43 17.94
CA LEU A 5 -14.01 41.46 17.59
C LEU A 5 -13.73 40.36 16.56
N ARG A 6 -14.00 40.69 15.32
CA ARG A 6 -13.56 39.89 14.19
C ARG A 6 -12.33 40.56 13.62
N LEU A 7 -11.21 39.87 13.69
CA LEU A 7 -10.21 40.10 12.67
C LEU A 7 -10.85 39.77 11.32
N VAL A 8 -10.85 40.74 10.45
CA VAL A 8 -11.07 40.57 9.03
C VAL A 8 -10.15 39.45 8.61
N GLY A 9 -10.70 38.38 8.01
CA GLY A 9 -9.99 37.16 7.68
C GLY A 9 -8.65 37.41 7.04
N SER A 10 -7.65 36.70 7.47
CA SER A 10 -6.41 36.57 6.71
C SER A 10 -6.71 35.66 5.51
N GLU A 11 -6.91 36.28 4.36
CA GLU A 11 -6.99 35.55 3.09
C GLU A 11 -5.61 35.06 2.75
N MET A 12 -5.43 33.75 2.70
CA MET A 12 -4.18 33.12 2.29
C MET A 12 -4.37 32.49 0.92
N CYS A 13 -3.82 33.15 -0.12
CA CYS A 13 -3.81 32.62 -1.49
C CYS A 13 -2.44 32.06 -1.81
N ILE A 14 -2.36 30.76 -2.06
CA ILE A 14 -1.10 30.10 -2.48
C ILE A 14 -1.31 29.43 -3.84
N ARG A 15 -0.37 29.70 -4.75
CA ARG A 15 -0.19 28.92 -5.97
C ARG A 15 0.94 27.93 -5.74
N ASP A 16 0.60 26.67 -5.76
CA ASP A 16 1.57 25.61 -5.61
C ASP A 16 2.26 25.33 -6.94
N SER A 17 3.58 25.45 -6.97
CA SER A 17 4.39 25.26 -8.17
C SER A 17 4.70 23.77 -8.36
N GLN A 18 4.79 23.35 -9.62
CA GLN A 18 5.33 22.03 -9.93
C GLN A 18 6.82 21.96 -9.57
N LEU A 19 7.18 21.06 -8.68
CA LEU A 19 8.56 20.85 -8.22
C LEU A 19 9.15 19.53 -8.72
N GLU A 20 8.29 18.54 -8.96
CA GLU A 20 8.71 17.18 -9.29
C GLU A 20 8.40 16.85 -10.76
N LYS A 21 9.08 15.84 -11.26
CA LYS A 21 8.83 15.29 -12.58
C LYS A 21 7.53 14.47 -12.54
N GLY A 22 6.61 14.75 -13.47
CA GLY A 22 5.33 14.03 -13.53
C GLY A 22 4.19 14.75 -12.85
N PHE A 23 3.64 15.76 -13.55
CA PHE A 23 2.55 16.62 -13.10
C PHE A 23 1.39 15.87 -12.43
N SER A 24 0.84 14.87 -13.12
CA SER A 24 -0.32 14.12 -12.61
C SER A 24 -0.01 13.28 -11.36
N PHE A 25 1.24 12.88 -11.17
CA PHE A 25 1.66 12.15 -9.99
C PHE A 25 1.79 13.09 -8.79
N GLU A 26 2.54 14.18 -8.93
CA GLU A 26 2.72 15.19 -7.90
C GLU A 26 1.39 15.78 -7.45
N GLN A 27 0.47 16.07 -8.41
CA GLN A 27 -0.85 16.64 -8.13
C GLN A 27 -1.69 15.78 -7.16
N ARG A 28 -1.51 14.44 -7.16
CA ARG A 28 -2.20 13.52 -6.22
C ARG A 28 -1.71 13.64 -4.78
N TYR A 29 -0.51 14.16 -4.58
CA TYR A 29 0.09 14.35 -3.25
C TYR A 29 0.01 15.80 -2.78
N THR A 30 -0.55 16.68 -3.60
CA THR A 30 -0.69 18.11 -3.35
C THR A 30 -2.10 18.40 -2.83
N SER A 31 -2.24 18.89 -1.59
CA SER A 31 -3.54 19.11 -0.95
C SER A 31 -3.56 20.32 -0.02
N LEU A 32 -4.75 20.90 0.17
CA LEU A 32 -5.04 21.75 1.30
C LEU A 32 -5.54 20.83 2.42
N THR A 33 -4.79 20.76 3.50
CA THR A 33 -5.04 19.90 4.65
C THR A 33 -5.31 20.77 5.88
N TYR A 34 -6.16 20.34 6.77
CA TYR A 34 -6.50 21.07 7.98
C TYR A 34 -6.73 20.12 9.17
N LYS A 35 -6.55 20.64 10.38
CA LYS A 35 -6.68 19.85 11.62
C LYS A 35 -7.73 20.48 12.53
N PRO A 36 -8.92 19.87 12.65
CA PRO A 36 -9.86 20.23 13.71
C PRO A 36 -9.29 19.88 15.10
N VAL A 37 -9.57 20.71 16.10
CA VAL A 37 -9.04 20.56 17.48
C VAL A 37 -9.31 19.17 18.07
N ASP A 38 -10.55 18.67 17.90
CA ASP A 38 -11.02 17.44 18.54
C ASP A 38 -11.07 16.23 17.59
N LYS A 39 -10.53 16.35 16.37
CA LYS A 39 -10.57 15.30 15.32
C LYS A 39 -9.20 15.12 14.69
N GLY A 40 -9.02 14.03 13.97
CA GLY A 40 -7.84 13.84 13.11
C GLY A 40 -7.82 14.84 11.96
N SER A 41 -6.66 15.00 11.31
CA SER A 41 -6.50 15.85 10.13
C SER A 41 -7.37 15.37 8.97
N ASP A 42 -7.87 16.33 8.17
CA ASP A 42 -8.64 16.09 6.95
C ASP A 42 -8.11 16.94 5.80
N TYR A 43 -8.52 16.67 4.58
CA TYR A 43 -8.01 17.37 3.39
C TYR A 43 -9.07 17.51 2.29
N LEU A 44 -8.98 18.60 1.52
CA LEU A 44 -9.82 18.80 0.34
C LEU A 44 -9.47 17.84 -0.79
N ASN A 45 -10.46 17.49 -1.60
CA ASN A 45 -10.26 16.60 -2.75
C ASN A 45 -9.09 17.06 -3.64
N GLU A 46 -8.16 16.14 -3.89
CA GLU A 46 -6.90 16.44 -4.56
C GLU A 46 -7.02 16.56 -6.08
N MET A 47 -8.08 16.01 -6.68
CA MET A 47 -8.20 15.87 -8.13
C MET A 47 -9.29 16.74 -8.77
N LYS A 48 -10.10 17.42 -7.95
CA LYS A 48 -11.25 18.20 -8.41
C LYS A 48 -11.29 19.54 -7.69
N ASP A 49 -12.00 20.49 -8.29
CA ASP A 49 -12.39 21.70 -7.57
C ASP A 49 -13.12 21.31 -6.30
N ALA A 50 -12.65 21.83 -5.20
CA ALA A 50 -13.22 21.55 -3.89
C ALA A 50 -13.37 22.85 -3.10
N LYS A 51 -14.52 23.02 -2.46
CA LYS A 51 -14.80 24.08 -1.52
C LYS A 51 -15.41 23.47 -0.27
N GLU A 52 -14.91 23.88 0.88
CA GLU A 52 -15.41 23.43 2.17
C GLU A 52 -15.52 24.58 3.16
N GLU A 53 -16.65 24.64 3.85
CA GLU A 53 -16.92 25.58 4.94
C GLU A 53 -16.76 24.81 6.26
N VAL A 54 -15.61 24.97 6.90
CA VAL A 54 -15.30 24.29 8.15
C VAL A 54 -15.79 25.15 9.32
N THR A 55 -16.74 24.62 10.08
CA THR A 55 -17.33 25.28 11.27
C THR A 55 -16.70 24.81 12.58
N ASP A 56 -15.95 23.73 12.54
CA ASP A 56 -15.17 23.27 13.68
C ASP A 56 -13.96 24.19 13.89
N ARG A 57 -13.52 24.34 15.14
CA ARG A 57 -12.27 25.05 15.44
C ARG A 57 -11.07 24.26 14.93
N LEU A 58 -10.10 24.98 14.35
CA LEU A 58 -8.92 24.39 13.71
C LEU A 58 -7.64 24.77 14.45
N ASP A 59 -6.76 23.80 14.68
CA ASP A 59 -5.42 24.03 15.20
C ASP A 59 -4.49 24.62 14.13
N TRP A 60 -4.59 24.09 12.89
CA TRP A 60 -3.75 24.52 11.78
C TRP A 60 -4.37 24.24 10.42
N ILE A 61 -3.84 24.94 9.41
CA ILE A 61 -4.11 24.73 7.99
C ILE A 61 -2.78 24.59 7.27
N ALA A 62 -2.68 23.60 6.38
CA ALA A 62 -1.48 23.27 5.64
C ALA A 62 -1.71 23.27 4.13
N PHE A 63 -0.84 23.95 3.41
CA PHE A 63 -0.69 23.86 1.96
C PHE A 63 0.44 22.87 1.68
N LYS A 64 0.06 21.68 1.34
CA LYS A 64 0.95 20.54 1.22
C LYS A 64 1.25 20.27 -0.25
N ASN A 65 2.53 20.17 -0.57
CA ASN A 65 3.08 19.55 -1.77
C ASN A 65 3.54 18.10 -1.44
N GLN A 66 4.05 17.36 -2.41
CA GLN A 66 4.52 15.99 -2.18
C GLN A 66 5.56 15.92 -1.05
N PHE A 67 6.59 16.77 -1.08
CA PHE A 67 7.72 16.71 -0.17
C PHE A 67 7.85 17.89 0.78
N PHE A 68 7.07 18.93 0.59
CA PHE A 68 7.15 20.14 1.41
C PHE A 68 5.77 20.63 1.81
N SER A 69 5.68 21.28 2.94
CA SER A 69 4.45 21.91 3.41
C SER A 69 4.69 23.31 3.96
N SER A 70 3.71 24.15 3.76
CA SER A 70 3.56 25.45 4.43
C SER A 70 2.36 25.35 5.36
N VAL A 71 2.59 25.39 6.68
CA VAL A 71 1.54 25.24 7.68
C VAL A 71 1.40 26.53 8.46
N LEU A 72 0.16 27.01 8.61
CA LEU A 72 -0.19 28.07 9.51
C LEU A 72 -0.89 27.47 10.73
N ILE A 73 -0.31 27.69 11.89
CA ILE A 73 -0.73 27.16 13.19
C ILE A 73 -1.27 28.33 14.01
N ALA A 74 -2.46 28.18 14.58
CA ALA A 74 -3.06 29.16 15.48
C ALA A 74 -2.89 28.70 16.94
N ASP A 75 -2.33 29.55 17.77
CA ASP A 75 -2.18 29.28 19.20
C ASP A 75 -3.55 29.23 19.92
N GLN A 76 -4.48 30.08 19.49
CA GLN A 76 -5.84 30.19 20.04
C GLN A 76 -6.92 29.61 19.14
N ASP A 77 -6.57 28.71 18.22
CA ASP A 77 -7.39 28.11 17.19
C ASP A 77 -7.96 29.13 16.15
N PHE A 78 -8.34 28.62 14.99
CA PHE A 78 -9.23 29.30 14.07
C PHE A 78 -10.67 28.89 14.38
N ASP A 79 -11.56 29.88 14.55
CA ASP A 79 -12.97 29.60 14.89
C ASP A 79 -13.71 28.88 13.76
N LYS A 80 -13.41 29.28 12.53
CA LYS A 80 -13.95 28.71 11.30
C LYS A 80 -13.07 29.04 10.10
N ALA A 81 -13.19 28.27 9.04
CA ALA A 81 -12.48 28.52 7.79
C ALA A 81 -13.36 28.22 6.56
N SER A 82 -13.18 29.03 5.51
CA SER A 82 -13.66 28.75 4.15
C SER A 82 -12.45 28.37 3.31
N LEU A 83 -12.41 27.13 2.85
CA LEU A 83 -11.27 26.52 2.17
C LEU A 83 -11.64 26.22 0.72
N VAL A 84 -10.78 26.63 -0.22
CA VAL A 84 -10.96 26.38 -1.65
C VAL A 84 -9.68 25.83 -2.25
N SER A 85 -9.82 24.77 -3.05
CA SER A 85 -8.73 24.15 -3.82
C SER A 85 -9.15 23.99 -5.28
N THR A 86 -8.40 24.59 -6.19
CA THR A 86 -8.64 24.53 -7.64
C THR A 86 -7.44 23.94 -8.36
N PRO A 87 -7.53 22.70 -8.87
CA PRO A 87 -6.49 22.08 -9.66
C PRO A 87 -6.24 22.86 -10.96
N LEU A 88 -4.98 23.02 -11.33
CA LEU A 88 -4.58 23.67 -12.57
C LEU A 88 -4.20 22.64 -13.63
N LYS A 89 -4.12 23.08 -14.88
CA LYS A 89 -3.78 22.21 -16.02
C LYS A 89 -2.27 22.04 -16.15
N GLU A 90 -1.86 20.88 -16.63
CA GLU A 90 -0.48 20.63 -17.03
C GLU A 90 0.03 21.69 -18.01
N GLY A 91 1.27 22.12 -17.83
CA GLY A 91 1.89 23.20 -18.63
C GLY A 91 1.67 24.60 -18.09
N SER A 92 0.85 24.80 -17.04
CA SER A 92 0.69 26.12 -16.38
C SER A 92 1.89 26.49 -15.49
N GLY A 93 2.78 25.56 -15.17
CA GLY A 93 3.86 25.72 -14.19
C GLY A 93 3.40 25.60 -12.74
N TYR A 94 2.11 25.48 -12.51
CA TYR A 94 1.51 25.41 -11.18
C TYR A 94 0.59 24.17 -11.09
N MET A 95 0.52 23.60 -9.87
CA MET A 95 -0.30 22.43 -9.56
C MET A 95 -1.72 22.81 -9.19
N LYS A 96 -1.86 23.78 -8.29
CA LYS A 96 -3.14 24.20 -7.71
C LYS A 96 -3.12 25.66 -7.26
N ASN A 97 -4.31 26.25 -7.22
CA ASN A 97 -4.58 27.46 -6.46
C ASN A 97 -5.32 27.11 -5.20
N TYR A 98 -4.85 27.62 -4.08
CA TYR A 98 -5.50 27.50 -2.79
C TYR A 98 -5.94 28.86 -2.29
N THR A 99 -7.12 28.91 -1.68
CA THR A 99 -7.60 30.05 -0.91
C THR A 99 -8.12 29.53 0.42
N ALA A 100 -7.68 30.14 1.50
CA ALA A 100 -8.14 29.86 2.85
C ALA A 100 -8.48 31.14 3.56
N ASP A 101 -9.77 31.37 3.80
CA ASP A 101 -10.30 32.48 4.61
C ASP A 101 -10.59 31.96 6.01
N MET A 102 -9.86 32.48 6.99
CA MET A 102 -9.92 32.02 8.37
C MET A 102 -10.30 33.14 9.32
N THR A 103 -11.04 32.81 10.36
CA THR A 103 -11.34 33.74 11.45
C THR A 103 -10.68 33.26 12.72
N THR A 104 -10.03 34.17 13.43
CA THR A 104 -9.42 33.91 14.72
C THR A 104 -9.75 34.99 15.73
N PHE A 105 -9.52 34.72 17.00
CA PHE A 105 -9.70 35.68 18.06
C PHE A 105 -8.72 36.85 17.94
N PHE A 106 -9.22 38.05 18.15
CA PHE A 106 -8.40 39.26 18.24
C PHE A 106 -8.92 40.16 19.40
N ASP A 107 -8.01 40.56 20.28
CA ASP A 107 -8.31 41.51 21.34
C ASP A 107 -7.87 42.93 20.94
N PRO A 108 -8.80 43.87 20.63
CA PRO A 108 -8.44 45.24 20.27
C PRO A 108 -7.99 46.06 21.48
N THR A 109 -8.18 45.54 22.69
CA THR A 109 -7.67 46.22 23.87
C THR A 109 -6.17 46.05 24.08
N GLY A 110 -5.57 45.13 23.30
CA GLY A 110 -4.15 44.81 23.36
C GLY A 110 -3.72 44.06 24.62
N LYS A 111 -4.68 43.58 25.45
CA LYS A 111 -4.36 42.83 26.65
C LYS A 111 -3.96 41.40 26.38
N GLN A 112 -4.49 40.83 25.30
CA GLN A 112 -4.21 39.46 24.88
C GLN A 112 -3.64 39.45 23.45
N ALA A 113 -2.45 38.91 23.27
CA ALA A 113 -1.84 38.77 21.94
C ALA A 113 -2.47 37.61 21.18
N THR A 114 -2.70 37.79 19.88
CA THR A 114 -3.01 36.70 18.95
C THR A 114 -1.71 36.15 18.39
N ASN A 115 -1.36 34.92 18.76
CA ASN A 115 -0.12 34.29 18.31
C ASN A 115 -0.40 33.29 17.22
N MET A 116 0.43 33.33 16.19
CA MET A 116 0.43 32.37 15.09
C MET A 116 1.85 31.91 14.78
N GLN A 117 1.99 30.69 14.34
CA GLN A 117 3.26 30.12 13.93
C GLN A 117 3.18 29.65 12.50
N PHE A 118 4.31 29.77 11.78
CA PHE A 118 4.46 29.17 10.47
C PHE A 118 5.47 28.03 10.54
N TYR A 119 5.12 26.91 9.92
CA TYR A 119 6.07 25.86 9.58
C TYR A 119 6.27 25.90 8.07
N PHE A 120 7.51 26.03 7.64
CA PHE A 120 7.93 25.87 6.25
C PHE A 120 9.02 24.80 6.23
N GLY A 121 8.74 23.64 5.69
CA GLY A 121 9.72 22.58 5.77
C GLY A 121 9.32 21.30 5.04
N PRO A 122 10.18 20.28 5.15
CA PRO A 122 10.00 19.00 4.49
C PRO A 122 8.89 18.17 5.15
N ASN A 123 8.18 17.40 4.34
CA ASN A 123 7.25 16.36 4.78
C ASN A 123 8.03 15.11 5.24
N HIS A 124 8.94 15.30 6.18
CA HIS A 124 9.72 14.24 6.78
C HIS A 124 9.09 13.85 8.12
N PHE A 125 8.68 12.58 8.25
CA PHE A 125 7.87 12.10 9.38
C PHE A 125 8.45 12.47 10.76
N LYS A 126 9.76 12.24 10.96
CA LYS A 126 10.41 12.56 12.24
C LYS A 126 10.56 14.05 12.51
N THR A 127 10.78 14.84 11.46
CA THR A 127 10.88 16.31 11.59
C THR A 127 9.53 16.88 11.99
N LEU A 128 8.46 16.42 11.33
CA LEU A 128 7.09 16.84 11.66
C LEU A 128 6.68 16.40 13.07
N LEU A 129 7.01 15.18 13.45
CA LEU A 129 6.75 14.67 14.80
C LEU A 129 7.49 15.51 15.86
N ALA A 130 8.77 15.84 15.63
CA ALA A 130 9.54 16.71 16.53
C ALA A 130 9.03 18.16 16.54
N SER A 131 8.38 18.59 15.45
CA SER A 131 7.81 19.96 15.38
C SER A 131 6.56 20.14 16.26
N ASN A 132 5.90 19.06 16.67
CA ASN A 132 4.79 19.13 17.62
C ASN A 132 5.22 19.73 18.97
N ASP A 133 6.46 19.48 19.40
CA ASP A 133 7.04 20.01 20.64
C ASP A 133 7.30 21.54 20.60
N LEU A 134 7.28 22.13 19.40
CA LEU A 134 7.48 23.57 19.19
C LEU A 134 6.18 24.37 19.30
N SER A 135 5.05 23.75 19.57
CA SER A 135 3.77 24.42 19.76
C SER A 135 3.83 25.34 20.96
N LEU A 136 3.50 26.65 20.79
CA LEU A 136 3.43 27.63 21.87
C LEU A 136 2.37 27.29 22.90
N SER A 137 1.28 26.63 22.47
CA SER A 137 0.17 26.20 23.32
C SER A 137 0.35 24.82 23.94
N GLN A 138 1.49 24.16 23.71
CA GLN A 138 1.79 22.79 24.15
C GLN A 138 0.72 21.76 23.67
N LYS A 139 0.07 22.01 22.55
CA LYS A 139 -0.88 21.10 21.92
C LYS A 139 -0.11 20.05 21.13
N ASP A 140 -0.66 18.84 21.08
CA ASP A 140 -0.25 17.85 20.09
C ASP A 140 -0.85 18.20 18.74
N LEU A 141 -0.03 18.75 17.87
CA LEU A 141 -0.47 19.24 16.56
C LEU A 141 -0.67 18.12 15.54
N GLU A 142 -0.11 16.92 15.81
CA GLU A 142 -0.16 15.77 14.88
C GLU A 142 0.31 16.14 13.46
N LEU A 143 1.34 17.00 13.34
CA LEU A 143 1.86 17.45 12.03
C LEU A 143 2.41 16.30 11.19
N GLU A 144 2.82 15.20 11.79
CA GLU A 144 3.25 13.99 11.09
C GLU A 144 2.14 13.37 10.22
N ASP A 145 0.88 13.70 10.45
CA ASP A 145 -0.25 13.27 9.61
C ASP A 145 -0.23 13.92 8.22
N LEU A 146 0.56 14.98 8.01
CA LEU A 146 0.86 15.50 6.68
C LEU A 146 1.56 14.46 5.81
N VAL A 147 2.28 13.50 6.39
CA VAL A 147 2.83 12.35 5.64
C VAL A 147 1.77 11.26 5.57
N TYR A 148 1.12 11.13 4.41
CA TYR A 148 0.08 10.12 4.24
C TYR A 148 0.67 8.70 4.21
N LEU A 149 0.50 7.98 5.29
CA LEU A 149 1.02 6.62 5.49
C LEU A 149 -0.02 5.51 5.23
N GLY A 150 -1.17 5.87 4.67
CA GLY A 150 -2.26 4.93 4.36
C GLY A 150 -3.30 4.79 5.48
N TRP A 151 -4.19 3.81 5.32
CA TRP A 151 -5.28 3.51 6.26
C TRP A 151 -4.75 3.14 7.65
N PRO A 152 -5.56 3.16 8.71
CA PRO A 152 -5.09 2.98 10.09
C PRO A 152 -4.17 1.77 10.32
N ILE A 153 -4.51 0.61 9.77
CA ILE A 153 -3.68 -0.62 9.87
C ILE A 153 -2.35 -0.45 9.14
N ILE A 154 -2.38 0.14 7.95
CA ILE A 154 -1.19 0.38 7.12
C ILE A 154 -0.32 1.47 7.73
N ARG A 155 -0.95 2.56 8.22
CA ARG A 155 -0.28 3.63 8.98
C ARG A 155 0.47 3.06 10.19
N TRP A 156 -0.15 2.14 10.94
CA TRP A 156 0.48 1.47 12.08
C TRP A 156 1.73 0.68 11.63
N ILE A 157 1.65 -0.10 10.55
CA ILE A 157 2.80 -0.84 10.01
C ILE A 157 3.90 0.13 9.57
N ASN A 158 3.56 1.21 8.88
CA ASN A 158 4.54 2.21 8.43
C ASN A 158 5.19 2.92 9.61
N ARG A 159 4.43 3.40 10.58
CA ARG A 159 4.95 4.13 11.75
C ARG A 159 5.88 3.29 12.61
N TRP A 160 5.53 2.02 12.87
CA TRP A 160 6.24 1.18 13.83
C TRP A 160 7.22 0.18 13.22
N PHE A 161 7.15 -0.07 11.94
CA PHE A 161 8.01 -1.03 11.27
C PHE A 161 8.74 -0.45 10.06
N THR A 162 8.02 0.11 9.08
CA THR A 162 8.62 0.53 7.81
C THR A 162 9.58 1.70 7.97
N ILE A 163 9.14 2.79 8.62
CA ILE A 163 9.95 3.99 8.86
C ILE A 163 11.17 3.68 9.74
N PRO A 164 11.03 3.05 10.93
CA PRO A 164 12.19 2.71 11.75
C PRO A 164 13.21 1.80 11.05
N LEU A 165 12.75 0.85 10.25
CA LEU A 165 13.62 -0.03 9.47
C LEU A 165 14.36 0.75 8.37
N PHE A 166 13.65 1.60 7.65
CA PHE A 166 14.21 2.43 6.59
C PHE A 166 15.27 3.39 7.14
N ASP A 167 14.95 4.10 8.23
CA ASP A 167 15.86 5.03 8.89
C ASP A 167 17.11 4.35 9.43
N TRP A 168 16.94 3.17 10.04
CA TRP A 168 18.07 2.38 10.53
C TRP A 168 19.04 2.00 9.41
N LEU A 169 18.51 1.54 8.27
CA LEU A 169 19.32 1.18 7.11
C LEU A 169 19.94 2.42 6.44
N SER A 170 19.20 3.53 6.34
CA SER A 170 19.70 4.79 5.78
C SER A 170 20.84 5.39 6.60
N GLY A 171 20.81 5.18 7.92
CA GLY A 171 21.89 5.59 8.84
C GLY A 171 23.25 4.92 8.58
N TRP A 172 23.31 3.88 7.74
CA TRP A 172 24.57 3.21 7.36
C TRP A 172 25.33 3.94 6.24
N GLY A 173 24.78 5.03 5.70
CA GLY A 173 25.41 5.81 4.63
C GLY A 173 25.46 5.10 3.28
N LEU A 174 24.60 4.10 3.07
CA LEU A 174 24.45 3.37 1.82
C LEU A 174 23.62 4.17 0.81
N SER A 175 23.80 3.92 -0.49
CA SER A 175 22.91 4.48 -1.49
C SER A 175 21.47 4.00 -1.27
N MET A 176 20.47 4.85 -1.53
CA MET A 176 19.06 4.55 -1.27
C MET A 176 18.54 3.32 -2.02
N GLY A 177 19.10 3.03 -3.18
CA GLY A 177 18.79 1.77 -3.89
C GLY A 177 19.25 0.52 -3.13
N ILE A 178 20.41 0.56 -2.46
CA ILE A 178 20.87 -0.53 -1.60
C ILE A 178 20.04 -0.60 -0.32
N VAL A 179 19.65 0.54 0.24
CA VAL A 179 18.73 0.59 1.39
C VAL A 179 17.41 -0.12 1.06
N LEU A 180 16.79 0.19 -0.07
CA LEU A 180 15.55 -0.47 -0.53
C LEU A 180 15.76 -1.97 -0.82
N LEU A 181 16.93 -2.36 -1.35
CA LEU A 181 17.28 -3.77 -1.56
C LEU A 181 17.34 -4.53 -0.23
N LEU A 182 18.09 -4.01 0.75
CA LEU A 182 18.23 -4.63 2.07
C LEU A 182 16.90 -4.68 2.80
N MET A 183 16.13 -3.61 2.76
CA MET A 183 14.78 -3.55 3.28
C MET A 183 13.89 -4.65 2.66
N THR A 184 13.96 -4.83 1.33
CA THR A 184 13.22 -5.89 0.63
C THR A 184 13.62 -7.28 1.14
N ILE A 185 14.92 -7.54 1.30
CA ILE A 185 15.44 -8.82 1.79
C ILE A 185 14.94 -9.09 3.22
N ILE A 186 15.02 -8.10 4.11
CA ILE A 186 14.56 -8.23 5.51
C ILE A 186 13.07 -8.51 5.57
N VAL A 187 12.26 -7.74 4.84
CA VAL A 187 10.80 -7.96 4.77
C VAL A 187 10.47 -9.35 4.22
N LYS A 188 11.15 -9.80 3.16
CA LYS A 188 10.96 -11.15 2.60
C LYS A 188 11.39 -12.24 3.57
N ALA A 189 12.46 -12.05 4.33
CA ALA A 189 12.89 -12.99 5.35
C ALA A 189 11.87 -13.11 6.49
N LEU A 190 11.30 -11.99 6.94
CA LEU A 190 10.24 -11.98 7.97
C LEU A 190 8.95 -12.69 7.50
N VAL A 191 8.58 -12.52 6.24
CA VAL A 191 7.37 -13.14 5.66
C VAL A 191 7.62 -14.58 5.21
N TYR A 192 8.90 -15.03 5.12
CA TYR A 192 9.27 -16.35 4.61
C TYR A 192 8.58 -17.52 5.33
N PRO A 193 8.47 -17.58 6.68
CA PRO A 193 7.80 -18.71 7.35
C PRO A 193 6.34 -18.88 6.93
N ALA A 194 5.63 -17.78 6.71
CA ALA A 194 4.26 -17.78 6.24
C ALA A 194 4.18 -18.19 4.76
N THR A 195 5.09 -17.69 3.93
CA THR A 195 5.24 -18.08 2.51
C THR A 195 5.52 -19.57 2.39
N HIS A 196 6.41 -20.12 3.20
CA HIS A 196 6.72 -21.55 3.24
C HIS A 196 5.49 -22.41 3.61
N LYS A 197 4.76 -22.04 4.66
CA LYS A 197 3.52 -22.75 5.06
C LYS A 197 2.48 -22.75 3.95
N SER A 198 2.32 -21.64 3.28
CA SER A 198 1.38 -21.52 2.17
C SER A 198 1.82 -22.32 0.94
N TYR A 199 3.10 -22.27 0.59
CA TYR A 199 3.67 -23.10 -0.45
C TYR A 199 3.42 -24.59 -0.18
N MET A 200 3.67 -25.06 1.06
CA MET A 200 3.41 -26.44 1.46
C MET A 200 1.94 -26.81 1.36
N SER A 201 1.03 -25.91 1.69
CA SER A 201 -0.42 -26.14 1.48
C SER A 201 -0.77 -26.31 0.00
N SER A 202 -0.23 -25.46 -0.88
CA SER A 202 -0.41 -25.58 -2.33
C SER A 202 0.22 -26.86 -2.89
N ALA A 203 1.40 -27.25 -2.38
CA ALA A 203 2.06 -28.50 -2.76
C ALA A 203 1.23 -29.73 -2.37
N LYS A 204 0.61 -29.72 -1.17
CA LYS A 204 -0.31 -30.79 -0.73
C LYS A 204 -1.55 -30.89 -1.63
N MET A 205 -2.11 -29.78 -2.08
CA MET A 205 -3.23 -29.81 -3.03
C MET A 205 -2.79 -30.35 -4.40
N ARG A 206 -1.57 -29.99 -4.85
CA ARG A 206 -1.04 -30.43 -6.15
C ARG A 206 -0.81 -31.94 -6.20
N VAL A 207 -0.28 -32.55 -5.15
CA VAL A 207 -0.06 -34.02 -5.12
C VAL A 207 -1.37 -34.82 -5.08
N LEU A 208 -2.49 -34.18 -4.74
CA LEU A 208 -3.84 -34.77 -4.81
C LEU A 208 -4.50 -34.63 -6.20
N LYS A 209 -3.82 -33.98 -7.17
CA LYS A 209 -4.34 -33.76 -8.53
C LYS A 209 -4.85 -35.03 -9.22
N PRO A 210 -4.19 -36.21 -9.14
CA PRO A 210 -4.71 -37.45 -9.73
C PRO A 210 -6.12 -37.79 -9.23
N TYR A 211 -6.36 -37.73 -7.92
CA TYR A 211 -7.68 -38.00 -7.31
C TYR A 211 -8.73 -36.94 -7.71
N ILE A 212 -8.32 -35.69 -7.92
CA ILE A 212 -9.23 -34.63 -8.41
C ILE A 212 -9.60 -34.86 -9.87
N ASN A 213 -8.65 -35.37 -10.68
CA ASN A 213 -8.93 -35.74 -12.06
C ASN A 213 -9.95 -36.88 -12.17
N GLU A 214 -9.94 -37.86 -11.24
CA GLU A 214 -10.96 -38.91 -11.16
C GLU A 214 -12.34 -38.30 -10.84
N ILE A 215 -12.43 -37.36 -9.91
CA ILE A 215 -13.67 -36.62 -9.61
C ILE A 215 -14.13 -35.83 -10.84
N ASN A 216 -13.22 -35.20 -11.57
CA ASN A 216 -13.52 -34.47 -12.79
C ASN A 216 -14.09 -35.36 -13.89
N ALA A 217 -13.54 -36.56 -14.04
CA ALA A 217 -14.02 -37.57 -14.99
C ALA A 217 -15.41 -38.10 -14.62
N LYS A 218 -15.69 -38.23 -13.33
CA LYS A 218 -17.00 -38.66 -12.80
C LYS A 218 -18.11 -37.64 -13.06
N TYR A 219 -17.77 -36.35 -13.06
CA TYR A 219 -18.74 -35.25 -13.23
C TYR A 219 -18.34 -34.36 -14.42
N PRO A 220 -18.59 -34.80 -15.69
CA PRO A 220 -18.17 -34.05 -16.87
C PRO A 220 -19.13 -32.88 -17.22
N LYS A 221 -20.36 -32.94 -16.73
CA LYS A 221 -21.39 -31.94 -17.08
C LYS A 221 -21.28 -30.68 -16.22
N LYS A 222 -21.59 -29.51 -16.79
CA LYS A 222 -21.62 -28.24 -16.05
C LYS A 222 -22.67 -28.20 -14.94
N GLU A 223 -23.77 -28.94 -15.11
CA GLU A 223 -24.86 -29.06 -14.13
C GLU A 223 -24.41 -29.72 -12.82
N ASP A 224 -23.40 -30.59 -12.88
CA ASP A 224 -22.86 -31.27 -11.71
C ASP A 224 -21.75 -30.49 -10.97
N ALA A 225 -21.54 -29.21 -11.32
CA ALA A 225 -20.47 -28.39 -10.74
C ALA A 225 -20.51 -28.33 -9.20
N LEU A 226 -21.69 -28.28 -8.59
CA LEU A 226 -21.87 -28.30 -7.13
C LEU A 226 -21.46 -29.63 -6.53
N LYS A 227 -21.85 -30.76 -7.10
CA LYS A 227 -21.49 -32.12 -6.63
C LYS A 227 -19.98 -32.33 -6.74
N LYS A 228 -19.39 -31.92 -7.87
CA LYS A 228 -17.94 -31.92 -8.10
C LYS A 228 -17.19 -31.11 -7.05
N GLN A 229 -17.67 -29.90 -6.72
CA GLN A 229 -17.07 -29.06 -5.69
C GLN A 229 -17.19 -29.69 -4.31
N GLN A 230 -18.35 -30.27 -3.96
CA GLN A 230 -18.57 -30.98 -2.69
C GLN A 230 -17.63 -32.18 -2.55
N GLU A 231 -17.50 -33.04 -3.58
CA GLU A 231 -16.59 -34.18 -3.53
C GLU A 231 -15.12 -33.77 -3.44
N THR A 232 -14.74 -32.68 -4.14
CA THR A 232 -13.39 -32.11 -4.03
C THR A 232 -13.11 -31.60 -2.63
N MET A 233 -14.06 -30.90 -2.01
CA MET A 233 -13.93 -30.44 -0.62
C MET A 233 -13.88 -31.57 0.38
N ALA A 234 -14.70 -32.62 0.16
CA ALA A 234 -14.65 -33.84 0.95
C ALA A 234 -13.30 -34.57 0.83
N LEU A 235 -12.73 -34.62 -0.39
CA LEU A 235 -11.38 -35.15 -0.63
C LEU A 235 -10.33 -34.38 0.18
N TYR A 236 -10.29 -33.06 0.10
CA TYR A 236 -9.37 -32.23 0.87
C TYR A 236 -9.52 -32.44 2.39
N SER A 237 -10.76 -32.47 2.88
CA SER A 237 -11.06 -32.74 4.29
C SER A 237 -10.57 -34.12 4.72
N LYS A 238 -10.72 -35.15 3.88
CA LYS A 238 -10.27 -36.55 4.14
C LYS A 238 -8.75 -36.63 4.31
N TYR A 239 -7.99 -35.84 3.50
CA TYR A 239 -6.53 -35.80 3.59
C TYR A 239 -6.01 -34.73 4.55
N GLY A 240 -6.91 -33.91 5.16
CA GLY A 240 -6.55 -32.84 6.09
C GLY A 240 -5.83 -31.68 5.43
N VAL A 241 -6.16 -31.40 4.18
CA VAL A 241 -5.63 -30.28 3.39
C VAL A 241 -6.65 -29.16 3.39
N SER A 242 -6.19 -27.92 3.63
CA SER A 242 -7.04 -26.72 3.55
C SER A 242 -6.87 -26.04 2.21
N PRO A 243 -7.93 -25.84 1.43
CA PRO A 243 -7.86 -25.12 0.15
C PRO A 243 -7.53 -23.64 0.34
N MET A 244 -7.83 -23.06 1.51
CA MET A 244 -7.50 -21.66 1.82
C MET A 244 -6.00 -21.42 2.01
N GLY A 245 -5.21 -22.45 2.25
CA GLY A 245 -3.77 -22.30 2.40
C GLY A 245 -3.06 -21.76 1.16
N GLY A 246 -3.63 -21.98 -0.03
CA GLY A 246 -3.08 -21.48 -1.30
C GLY A 246 -3.19 -19.97 -1.50
N CYS A 247 -4.16 -19.28 -0.93
CA CYS A 247 -4.33 -17.83 -1.03
C CYS A 247 -3.66 -17.05 0.12
N LEU A 248 -3.16 -17.74 1.14
CA LEU A 248 -2.53 -17.12 2.30
C LEU A 248 -1.34 -16.18 1.96
N PRO A 249 -0.46 -16.48 0.95
CA PRO A 249 0.59 -15.55 0.57
C PRO A 249 0.05 -14.20 0.13
N MET A 250 -1.04 -14.20 -0.63
CA MET A 250 -1.66 -12.96 -1.11
C MET A 250 -2.17 -12.10 0.06
N LEU A 251 -2.81 -12.74 1.04
CA LEU A 251 -3.34 -12.03 2.22
C LEU A 251 -2.23 -11.43 3.08
N ILE A 252 -1.09 -12.12 3.22
CA ILE A 252 0.06 -11.62 3.99
C ILE A 252 0.84 -10.57 3.19
N GLN A 253 0.95 -10.75 1.88
CA GLN A 253 1.68 -9.83 1.01
C GLN A 253 0.96 -8.48 0.83
N MET A 254 -0.39 -8.45 0.89
CA MET A 254 -1.18 -7.21 0.66
C MET A 254 -0.84 -6.09 1.65
N PRO A 255 -0.82 -6.29 2.99
CA PRO A 255 -0.45 -5.23 3.92
C PRO A 255 0.97 -4.70 3.68
N VAL A 256 1.92 -5.58 3.36
CA VAL A 256 3.31 -5.20 3.06
C VAL A 256 3.38 -4.40 1.75
N PHE A 257 2.66 -4.84 0.72
CA PHE A 257 2.57 -4.13 -0.55
C PHE A 257 2.02 -2.72 -0.36
N MET A 258 0.90 -2.59 0.37
CA MET A 258 0.24 -1.32 0.62
C MET A 258 1.06 -0.40 1.53
N ALA A 259 1.78 -0.96 2.52
CA ALA A 259 2.64 -0.16 3.38
C ALA A 259 3.70 0.59 2.58
N LEU A 260 4.39 -0.09 1.68
CA LEU A 260 5.41 0.52 0.84
C LEU A 260 4.84 1.35 -0.31
N PHE A 261 3.67 1.00 -0.80
CA PHE A 261 2.94 1.81 -1.77
C PHE A 261 2.65 3.23 -1.25
N PHE A 262 2.32 3.36 0.03
CA PHE A 262 2.09 4.66 0.65
C PHE A 262 3.38 5.30 1.19
N PHE A 263 4.34 4.51 1.65
CA PHE A 263 5.57 5.05 2.24
C PHE A 263 6.54 5.59 1.19
N VAL A 264 6.91 4.78 0.18
CA VAL A 264 8.00 5.11 -0.75
C VAL A 264 7.77 6.40 -1.54
N PRO A 265 6.57 6.71 -2.07
CA PRO A 265 6.33 7.97 -2.76
C PRO A 265 6.38 9.21 -1.86
N ASN A 266 6.21 9.02 -0.54
CA ASN A 266 6.25 10.10 0.45
C ASN A 266 7.60 10.21 1.17
N ALA A 267 8.55 9.30 0.88
CA ALA A 267 9.88 9.32 1.49
C ALA A 267 10.77 10.38 0.82
N ILE A 268 10.90 11.55 1.46
CA ILE A 268 11.71 12.67 0.94
C ILE A 268 13.19 12.29 0.81
N GLU A 269 13.67 11.30 1.56
CA GLU A 269 15.04 10.81 1.52
C GLU A 269 15.43 10.16 0.18
N LEU A 270 14.42 9.75 -0.60
CA LEU A 270 14.62 9.21 -1.96
C LEU A 270 14.74 10.32 -3.00
N ARG A 271 14.35 11.55 -2.66
CA ARG A 271 14.38 12.69 -3.56
C ARG A 271 15.80 13.04 -3.96
N GLN A 272 16.02 13.18 -5.28
CA GLN A 272 17.33 13.48 -5.86
C GLN A 272 18.42 12.41 -5.57
N GLN A 273 18.00 11.21 -5.18
CA GLN A 273 18.92 10.08 -5.02
C GLN A 273 18.94 9.25 -6.30
N SER A 274 20.11 9.20 -6.93
CA SER A 274 20.30 8.39 -8.14
C SER A 274 20.59 6.93 -7.81
N PHE A 275 20.11 6.01 -8.63
CA PHE A 275 20.44 4.60 -8.53
C PHE A 275 20.32 3.90 -9.89
N LEU A 276 21.38 3.18 -10.29
CA LEU A 276 21.53 2.55 -11.62
C LEU A 276 21.32 3.59 -12.72
N TRP A 277 20.25 3.46 -13.48
CA TRP A 277 19.89 4.37 -14.57
C TRP A 277 18.89 5.46 -14.17
N ALA A 278 18.26 5.35 -13.00
CA ALA A 278 17.34 6.37 -12.53
C ALA A 278 18.11 7.54 -11.93
N PRO A 279 17.94 8.77 -12.42
CA PRO A 279 18.61 9.94 -11.87
C PRO A 279 18.00 10.36 -10.53
N ASP A 280 16.75 10.00 -10.28
CA ASP A 280 16.01 10.29 -9.06
C ASP A 280 15.06 9.14 -8.73
N MET A 281 15.16 8.61 -7.52
CA MET A 281 14.33 7.49 -7.06
C MET A 281 12.94 7.91 -6.62
N SER A 282 12.70 9.20 -6.38
CA SER A 282 11.39 9.72 -5.99
C SER A 282 10.44 9.91 -7.17
N THR A 283 10.97 10.01 -8.40
CA THR A 283 10.22 10.19 -9.64
C THR A 283 10.40 8.98 -10.57
N TYR A 284 9.70 8.98 -11.70
CA TYR A 284 9.82 7.90 -12.69
C TYR A 284 11.12 8.03 -13.50
N ASP A 285 11.68 6.90 -13.91
CA ASP A 285 12.76 6.79 -14.88
C ASP A 285 12.18 6.79 -16.31
N ASP A 286 12.71 7.64 -17.19
CA ASP A 286 12.24 7.86 -18.56
C ASP A 286 13.31 7.50 -19.61
N ILE A 287 13.91 6.35 -19.48
CA ILE A 287 14.93 5.89 -20.44
C ILE A 287 14.37 5.83 -21.86
N ILE A 288 13.12 5.42 -22.00
CA ILE A 288 12.39 5.40 -23.26
C ILE A 288 11.35 6.51 -23.22
N HIS A 289 11.52 7.53 -24.04
CA HIS A 289 10.56 8.64 -24.16
C HIS A 289 10.26 8.95 -25.63
N TRP A 290 9.08 9.53 -25.85
CA TRP A 290 8.59 9.94 -27.17
C TRP A 290 7.83 11.27 -27.07
N SER A 291 7.69 11.94 -28.23
CA SER A 291 7.08 13.28 -28.27
C SER A 291 5.55 13.31 -28.21
N THR A 292 4.88 12.16 -28.42
CA THR A 292 3.42 12.09 -28.48
C THR A 292 2.88 11.45 -27.19
N THR A 293 1.90 12.07 -26.55
CA THR A 293 1.27 11.49 -25.35
C THR A 293 0.33 10.35 -25.75
N ILE A 294 0.64 9.11 -25.33
CA ILE A 294 -0.21 7.95 -25.53
C ILE A 294 -1.21 7.87 -24.37
N PRO A 295 -2.53 7.70 -24.65
CA PRO A 295 -3.51 7.56 -23.59
C PRO A 295 -3.14 6.45 -22.59
N LEU A 296 -3.27 6.72 -21.29
CA LEU A 296 -2.92 5.85 -20.15
C LEU A 296 -1.42 5.57 -19.95
N LEU A 297 -0.57 5.68 -20.97
CA LEU A 297 0.87 5.41 -20.86
C LEU A 297 1.69 6.70 -20.71
N GLY A 298 1.17 7.85 -21.22
CA GLY A 298 1.90 9.11 -21.20
C GLY A 298 2.90 9.22 -22.37
N ASN A 299 3.98 9.93 -22.14
CA ASN A 299 5.04 10.21 -23.12
C ASN A 299 6.35 9.45 -22.85
N HIS A 300 6.34 8.49 -21.95
CA HIS A 300 7.52 7.73 -21.52
C HIS A 300 7.17 6.30 -21.14
N LEU A 301 8.19 5.46 -21.05
CA LEU A 301 8.13 4.14 -20.44
C LEU A 301 9.26 4.00 -19.42
N SER A 302 8.88 3.81 -18.16
CA SER A 302 9.80 3.53 -17.07
C SER A 302 10.36 2.11 -17.20
N LEU A 303 11.70 1.98 -17.19
CA LEU A 303 12.34 0.67 -17.27
C LEU A 303 12.12 -0.13 -15.98
N PHE A 304 12.15 0.50 -14.81
CA PHE A 304 11.82 -0.19 -13.56
C PHE A 304 10.37 -0.69 -13.55
N CYS A 305 9.42 0.09 -14.08
CA CYS A 305 8.03 -0.34 -14.22
C CYS A 305 7.91 -1.53 -15.18
N LEU A 306 8.62 -1.51 -16.30
CA LEU A 306 8.64 -2.62 -17.24
C LEU A 306 9.22 -3.90 -16.62
N LEU A 307 10.35 -3.80 -15.92
CA LEU A 307 10.98 -4.92 -15.21
C LEU A 307 10.07 -5.48 -14.11
N PHE A 308 9.42 -4.61 -13.32
CA PHE A 308 8.41 -5.01 -12.34
C PHE A 308 7.26 -5.77 -12.99
N SER A 309 6.72 -5.26 -14.10
CA SER A 309 5.59 -5.87 -14.80
C SER A 309 5.95 -7.23 -15.41
N ILE A 310 7.12 -7.35 -16.06
CA ILE A 310 7.62 -8.62 -16.56
C ILE A 310 7.78 -9.63 -15.42
N THR A 311 8.41 -9.21 -14.31
CA THR A 311 8.61 -10.07 -13.14
C THR A 311 7.28 -10.51 -12.55
N ASN A 312 6.28 -9.63 -12.52
CA ASN A 312 4.95 -9.94 -12.02
C ASN A 312 4.20 -10.92 -12.94
N ILE A 313 4.32 -10.78 -14.27
CA ILE A 313 3.80 -11.75 -15.26
C ILE A 313 4.44 -13.12 -15.03
N LEU A 314 5.78 -13.18 -14.92
CA LEU A 314 6.49 -14.43 -14.68
C LEU A 314 6.07 -15.07 -13.34
N ASN A 315 5.96 -14.28 -12.29
CA ASN A 315 5.50 -14.76 -10.98
C ASN A 315 4.06 -15.30 -11.05
N THR A 316 3.17 -14.62 -11.76
CA THR A 316 1.79 -15.07 -11.99
C THR A 316 1.76 -16.39 -12.75
N MET A 317 2.50 -16.49 -13.84
CA MET A 317 2.63 -17.74 -14.64
C MET A 317 3.16 -18.91 -13.80
N TYR A 318 4.16 -18.63 -12.96
CA TYR A 318 4.76 -19.64 -12.10
C TYR A 318 3.79 -20.10 -11.00
N THR A 319 3.10 -19.15 -10.38
CA THR A 319 2.09 -19.41 -9.32
C THR A 319 0.90 -20.19 -9.90
N MET A 320 0.42 -19.84 -11.08
CA MET A 320 -0.67 -20.57 -11.74
C MET A 320 -0.30 -22.02 -12.04
N LYS A 321 0.94 -22.29 -12.52
CA LYS A 321 1.43 -23.67 -12.69
C LYS A 321 1.48 -24.44 -11.38
N GLN A 322 1.75 -23.77 -10.27
CA GLN A 322 1.79 -24.41 -8.95
C GLN A 322 0.39 -24.63 -8.36
N GLN A 323 -0.56 -23.77 -8.68
CA GLN A 323 -1.94 -23.87 -8.22
C GLN A 323 -2.82 -24.72 -9.16
N ASP A 324 -2.24 -25.33 -10.21
CA ASP A 324 -2.96 -26.26 -11.08
C ASP A 324 -3.25 -27.57 -10.32
N THR A 325 -4.31 -27.50 -9.52
CA THR A 325 -4.85 -28.59 -8.72
C THR A 325 -5.83 -29.48 -9.51
N GLY A 326 -6.01 -29.25 -10.81
CA GLY A 326 -7.02 -29.92 -11.63
C GLY A 326 -8.44 -29.41 -11.38
N GLN A 327 -8.65 -28.49 -10.47
CA GLN A 327 -9.93 -27.87 -10.23
C GLN A 327 -10.29 -26.92 -11.38
N GLN A 328 -11.49 -27.03 -11.91
CA GLN A 328 -11.95 -26.17 -13.01
C GLN A 328 -12.08 -24.71 -12.50
N GLN A 329 -11.20 -23.86 -12.97
CA GLN A 329 -11.27 -22.42 -12.65
C GLN A 329 -12.49 -21.79 -13.32
N MET A 330 -13.09 -20.79 -12.66
CA MET A 330 -14.20 -20.05 -13.25
C MET A 330 -13.80 -19.45 -14.60
N PRO A 331 -14.69 -19.49 -15.60
CA PRO A 331 -14.43 -18.85 -16.90
C PRO A 331 -14.05 -17.38 -16.69
N GLY A 332 -12.99 -16.92 -17.35
CA GLY A 332 -12.49 -15.55 -17.22
C GLY A 332 -11.45 -15.30 -16.10
N MET A 333 -11.38 -16.13 -15.06
CA MET A 333 -10.40 -15.94 -13.99
C MET A 333 -8.94 -16.02 -14.51
N LYS A 334 -8.65 -16.93 -15.43
CA LYS A 334 -7.34 -16.99 -16.08
C LYS A 334 -7.00 -15.71 -16.83
N LEU A 335 -7.97 -15.20 -17.60
CA LEU A 335 -7.79 -13.96 -18.37
C LEU A 335 -7.51 -12.78 -17.44
N MET A 336 -8.29 -12.65 -16.36
CA MET A 336 -8.10 -11.60 -15.34
C MET A 336 -6.71 -11.66 -14.71
N MET A 337 -6.21 -12.86 -14.40
CA MET A 337 -4.88 -13.05 -13.81
C MET A 337 -3.73 -12.61 -14.75
N TYR A 338 -3.92 -12.68 -16.08
CA TYR A 338 -2.92 -12.19 -17.04
C TYR A 338 -3.09 -10.71 -17.37
N ILE A 339 -4.31 -10.20 -17.40
CA ILE A 339 -4.59 -8.78 -17.69
C ILE A 339 -4.08 -7.89 -16.55
N MET A 340 -4.25 -8.32 -15.29
CA MET A 340 -3.88 -7.51 -14.12
C MET A 340 -2.40 -7.08 -14.11
N PRO A 341 -1.40 -7.98 -14.33
CA PRO A 341 0.00 -7.55 -14.43
C PRO A 341 0.30 -6.63 -15.61
N VAL A 342 -0.41 -6.78 -16.73
CA VAL A 342 -0.27 -5.88 -17.88
C VAL A 342 -0.83 -4.50 -17.55
N MET A 343 -1.95 -4.43 -16.82
CA MET A 343 -2.50 -3.15 -16.37
C MET A 343 -1.55 -2.40 -15.43
N PHE A 344 -0.69 -3.10 -14.71
CA PHE A 344 0.31 -2.45 -13.86
C PHE A 344 1.30 -1.58 -14.62
N ILE A 345 1.58 -1.87 -15.89
CA ILE A 345 2.40 -0.99 -16.74
C ILE A 345 1.74 0.40 -16.83
N PHE A 346 0.44 0.45 -17.08
CA PHE A 346 -0.28 1.72 -17.22
C PHE A 346 -0.46 2.47 -15.90
N ILE A 347 -0.62 1.72 -14.80
CA ILE A 347 -0.83 2.32 -13.47
C ILE A 347 0.49 2.86 -12.90
N PHE A 348 1.56 2.05 -12.95
CA PHE A 348 2.81 2.35 -12.26
C PHE A 348 3.86 3.05 -13.12
N ASN A 349 3.59 3.29 -14.42
CA ASN A 349 4.54 3.94 -15.33
C ASN A 349 4.96 5.34 -14.86
N GLY A 350 4.02 6.12 -14.32
CA GLY A 350 4.29 7.45 -13.76
C GLY A 350 4.65 7.47 -12.27
N TYR A 351 4.82 6.31 -11.64
CA TYR A 351 5.20 6.22 -10.22
C TYR A 351 6.72 6.25 -10.03
N SER A 352 7.14 6.54 -8.78
CA SER A 352 8.56 6.64 -8.43
C SER A 352 9.35 5.37 -8.81
N SER A 353 10.54 5.58 -9.35
CA SER A 353 11.47 4.51 -9.69
C SER A 353 11.87 3.68 -8.47
N GLY A 354 11.94 4.29 -7.27
CA GLY A 354 12.17 3.58 -6.02
C GLY A 354 11.08 2.57 -5.69
N LEU A 355 9.81 2.92 -5.91
CA LEU A 355 8.67 2.01 -5.70
C LEU A 355 8.68 0.86 -6.72
N ASN A 356 8.87 1.18 -7.99
CA ASN A 356 8.94 0.20 -9.08
C ASN A 356 10.13 -0.75 -8.89
N TYR A 357 11.30 -0.22 -8.47
CA TYR A 357 12.47 -1.00 -8.14
C TYR A 357 12.20 -1.96 -6.97
N TYR A 358 11.60 -1.48 -5.88
CA TYR A 358 11.23 -2.34 -4.77
C TYR A 358 10.32 -3.49 -5.20
N TYR A 359 9.28 -3.22 -5.99
CA TYR A 359 8.37 -4.26 -6.47
C TYR A 359 9.05 -5.24 -7.43
N PHE A 360 9.92 -4.75 -8.29
CA PHE A 360 10.74 -5.59 -9.17
C PHE A 360 11.59 -6.58 -8.35
N ILE A 361 12.39 -6.09 -7.41
CA ILE A 361 13.24 -6.94 -6.56
C ILE A 361 12.42 -7.88 -5.69
N SER A 362 11.32 -7.37 -5.10
CA SER A 362 10.40 -8.18 -4.29
C SER A 362 9.80 -9.34 -5.09
N GLY A 363 9.42 -9.10 -6.35
CA GLY A 363 8.93 -10.12 -7.28
C GLY A 363 10.01 -11.13 -7.64
N LEU A 364 11.22 -10.66 -7.95
CA LEU A 364 12.36 -11.51 -8.28
C LEU A 364 12.73 -12.44 -7.13
N ILE A 365 12.86 -11.92 -5.90
CA ILE A 365 13.09 -12.74 -4.70
C ILE A 365 11.94 -13.73 -4.49
N GLY A 366 10.71 -13.32 -4.76
CA GLY A 366 9.53 -14.20 -4.71
C GLY A 366 9.66 -15.39 -5.65
N ILE A 367 10.03 -15.17 -6.92
CA ILE A 367 10.24 -16.24 -7.92
C ILE A 367 11.37 -17.16 -7.45
N LEU A 368 12.51 -16.60 -7.04
CA LEU A 368 13.65 -17.38 -6.57
C LEU A 368 13.27 -18.27 -5.35
N THR A 369 12.52 -17.70 -4.41
CA THR A 369 11.99 -18.44 -3.26
C THR A 369 11.08 -19.59 -3.68
N MET A 370 10.18 -19.39 -4.62
CA MET A 370 9.28 -20.41 -5.13
C MET A 370 10.03 -21.53 -5.88
N VAL A 371 11.03 -21.15 -6.69
CA VAL A 371 11.90 -22.12 -7.38
C VAL A 371 12.69 -22.97 -6.37
N PHE A 372 13.25 -22.33 -5.35
CA PHE A 372 13.96 -23.01 -4.27
C PHE A 372 13.06 -24.00 -3.54
N LEU A 373 11.88 -23.56 -3.08
CA LEU A 373 10.92 -24.41 -2.39
C LEU A 373 10.45 -25.60 -3.25
N ARG A 374 10.28 -25.38 -4.57
CA ARG A 374 9.90 -26.45 -5.48
C ARG A 374 10.99 -27.51 -5.62
N LYS A 375 12.26 -27.10 -5.73
CA LYS A 375 13.39 -28.02 -5.84
C LYS A 375 13.63 -28.84 -4.56
N THR A 376 13.34 -28.23 -3.40
CA THR A 376 13.56 -28.86 -2.09
C THR A 376 12.39 -29.71 -1.61
N THR A 377 11.20 -29.61 -2.23
CA THR A 377 10.00 -30.36 -1.83
C THR A 377 9.89 -31.67 -2.60
N ASP A 378 9.97 -32.78 -1.87
CA ASP A 378 9.73 -34.14 -2.41
C ASP A 378 8.23 -34.44 -2.44
N GLU A 379 7.63 -34.39 -3.64
CA GLU A 379 6.20 -34.63 -3.83
C GLU A 379 5.78 -36.08 -3.50
N LYS A 380 6.67 -37.08 -3.70
CA LYS A 380 6.38 -38.49 -3.37
C LYS A 380 6.28 -38.70 -1.86
N LYS A 381 7.25 -38.13 -1.13
CA LYS A 381 7.27 -38.17 0.34
C LYS A 381 6.05 -37.42 0.91
N LEU A 382 5.67 -36.33 0.32
CA LEU A 382 4.50 -35.53 0.72
C LEU A 382 3.20 -36.30 0.53
N LEU A 383 3.04 -37.00 -0.59
CA LEU A 383 1.86 -37.86 -0.85
C LEU A 383 1.77 -39.00 0.16
N ALA A 384 2.89 -39.72 0.44
CA ALA A 384 2.94 -40.77 1.43
C ALA A 384 2.55 -40.28 2.84
N GLN A 385 3.01 -39.09 3.23
CA GLN A 385 2.59 -38.45 4.50
C GLN A 385 1.09 -38.16 4.56
N LEU A 386 0.48 -37.70 3.44
CA LEU A 386 -0.95 -37.45 3.38
C LEU A 386 -1.77 -38.76 3.47
N GLU A 387 -1.31 -39.83 2.84
CA GLU A 387 -1.94 -41.14 2.93
C GLU A 387 -1.89 -41.69 4.36
N ALA A 388 -0.72 -41.63 5.02
CA ALA A 388 -0.58 -42.02 6.43
C ALA A 388 -1.49 -41.20 7.36
N ASN A 389 -1.62 -39.88 7.12
CA ASN A 389 -2.53 -39.03 7.89
C ASN A 389 -4.02 -39.36 7.68
N LYS A 390 -4.38 -39.78 6.47
CA LYS A 390 -5.73 -40.25 6.15
C LYS A 390 -6.08 -41.51 6.95
N GLU A 391 -5.14 -42.48 7.06
CA GLU A 391 -5.36 -43.70 7.83
C GLU A 391 -5.49 -43.41 9.31
N LYS A 392 -4.59 -42.58 9.89
CA LYS A 392 -4.68 -42.14 11.30
C LYS A 392 -6.03 -41.45 11.61
N LYS A 393 -6.57 -40.63 10.69
CA LYS A 393 -7.89 -40.02 10.85
C LYS A 393 -9.02 -41.05 10.81
N LYS A 394 -8.93 -42.04 9.95
CA LYS A 394 -9.91 -43.19 9.92
C LYS A 394 -9.94 -43.94 11.24
N GLN A 395 -8.78 -44.27 11.78
CA GLN A 395 -8.66 -44.98 13.08
C GLN A 395 -9.21 -44.14 14.23
N LYS A 396 -8.93 -42.82 14.26
CA LYS A 396 -9.45 -41.93 15.30
C LYS A 396 -10.99 -41.75 15.27
N ASN A 397 -11.57 -41.73 14.08
CA ASN A 397 -13.03 -41.63 13.91
C ASN A 397 -13.74 -43.00 14.10
N GLY A 398 -13.10 -44.11 13.74
CA GLY A 398 -13.60 -45.46 14.00
C GLY A 398 -13.60 -45.79 15.49
N GLY A 399 -12.60 -45.35 16.24
CA GLY A 399 -12.53 -45.55 17.71
C GLY A 399 -13.56 -44.73 18.51
N LYS A 400 -14.03 -43.60 17.97
CA LYS A 400 -15.12 -42.80 18.59
C LYS A 400 -16.52 -43.39 18.33
N ALA A 401 -16.71 -44.14 17.24
CA ALA A 401 -17.97 -44.82 16.95
C ALA A 401 -18.13 -46.12 17.76
N GLY A 402 -17.01 -46.75 18.18
CA GLY A 402 -17.03 -47.99 19.01
C GLY A 402 -17.15 -47.72 20.51
N GLY A 403 -16.78 -46.54 21.00
CA GLY A 403 -16.83 -46.22 22.44
C GLY A 403 -18.16 -45.64 22.94
N GLY A 404 -19.07 -45.28 22.04
CA GLY A 404 -20.35 -44.66 22.40
C GLY A 404 -21.52 -45.68 22.56
N LEU A 405 -21.34 -46.92 22.14
CA LEU A 405 -22.41 -47.93 22.21
C LEU A 405 -22.29 -48.88 23.39
N MET A 406 -21.13 -48.95 24.07
CA MET A 406 -20.90 -49.79 25.28
C MET A 406 -21.00 -49.04 26.62
N ALA A 407 -21.32 -47.75 26.63
CA ALA A 407 -21.51 -46.99 27.87
C ALA A 407 -23.00 -46.73 28.21
N LYS A 408 -23.94 -47.43 27.54
CA LYS A 408 -25.37 -47.39 27.82
C LYS A 408 -26.00 -48.78 27.76
N LEU A 409 -25.44 -49.72 28.49
CA LEU A 409 -26.09 -50.96 28.97
C LEU A 409 -25.79 -51.12 30.44
#